data_76bee4b6c1e7f59ee8150837f7427fc6
#
_entry.id   76bee4b6c1e7f59ee8150837f7427fc6
#
_cell.length_a   1.000
_cell.length_b   1.000
_cell.length_c   1.000
_cell.angle_alpha   90.00
_cell.angle_beta   90.00
_cell.angle_gamma   90.00
#
_symmetry.space_group_name_H-M   'P 1'
#
loop_
_entity.id
_entity.type
_entity.pdbx_description
1 polymer ?
#
loop_
_entity_poly.entity_id
_entity_poly.type
_entity_poly.pdbx_seq_one_letter_code
_entity_poly.pdbx_strand_id
1 'polypeptide(L)'
;MEAESLCNSSRHSLVRRDSEEPGLELVALPQSQDKHLGSSPHSVLESSINDHLYDQLEHAMIEAENARRVAFEESMRRRKAEKEALDAICKAKAAERLYYEELRLRKETEEKLAKGKEELDHTKKLWIKISHELHETVDRKLSLENLAEKSNLSLGDLEEKLLSAVELLKKYKNEHDELQTERDNALREAEKLRKQLAEGPSNSHVPVFFSVFSFPDLEKATNYFDPNLKIGEGGYGSIYKGFLRHTEVAIKILNPNSMQGPQEFDQEVDVLSKLRHPNLVTLIGTCPESWALVYEYLPGGSLEDRLICKDNAPPLPWQTRIRIATELCSALVFLHSSRPSCIIHGDLKPANILLDENCVCKLSDFGICSVVSNGETSTEQTTLLFTTEPKGTFTYMDPEFLSTGELTPKSDVYSFGIILLRLLTGKSALGIAKEVEYALAKGTLDSLLDPSAGDWPFVQAEQLARTALRCCDMSRKNRPDLGSDVWRVLEPMKASCPSSSVLRLTSDNHAPNYFICPIFQELMQDPHIASDGFTYEAEAIRGWIDSGHDTSPMTNVALANHNIIPNRALRSAIQEWLQQN
;
A
#
# COMPACT_ATOMS: atom_id res chain seq x y z
N MET A 1 48.58 -15.63 21.82
CA MET A 1 47.89 -16.32 22.92
C MET A 1 46.53 -16.61 22.34
N GLU A 2 46.44 -17.77 21.83
CA GLU A 2 45.71 -18.95 22.34
C GLU A 2 44.21 -18.81 22.07
N ALA A 3 43.49 -19.66 21.47
CA ALA A 3 43.64 -21.07 21.06
C ALA A 3 42.51 -21.32 20.06
N GLU A 4 42.69 -21.96 18.94
CA GLU A 4 42.50 -23.43 18.81
C GLU A 4 41.30 -23.96 19.63
N SER A 5 40.32 -24.63 19.07
CA SER A 5 40.42 -25.95 18.47
C SER A 5 39.01 -26.51 18.25
N LEU A 6 38.84 -27.35 17.34
CA LEU A 6 38.17 -28.63 17.12
C LEU A 6 37.15 -28.56 15.99
N CYS A 7 37.44 -29.01 14.83
CA CYS A 7 37.88 -30.32 14.28
C CYS A 7 36.88 -31.44 14.49
N ASN A 8 36.62 -32.07 13.38
CA ASN A 8 36.16 -33.45 13.11
C ASN A 8 34.68 -33.64 12.86
N SER A 9 34.41 -33.98 11.67
CA SER A 9 34.44 -35.33 11.09
C SER A 9 33.03 -35.92 10.94
N SER A 10 32.65 -36.11 9.73
CA SER A 10 32.07 -37.39 9.30
C SER A 10 32.00 -37.46 7.77
N ARG A 11 32.93 -38.17 7.22
CA ARG A 11 32.79 -38.82 5.93
C ARG A 11 31.78 -39.95 6.09
N HIS A 12 30.76 -40.00 5.26
CA HIS A 12 30.13 -41.24 4.84
C HIS A 12 29.81 -41.16 3.36
N SER A 13 30.67 -41.80 2.63
CA SER A 13 30.50 -42.96 1.75
C SER A 13 29.39 -42.79 0.69
N LEU A 14 29.90 -42.57 -0.51
CA LEU A 14 29.27 -42.90 -1.78
C LEU A 14 28.88 -44.39 -1.81
N VAL A 15 27.60 -44.65 -1.92
CA VAL A 15 27.10 -45.94 -2.41
C VAL A 15 26.64 -45.69 -3.85
N ARG A 16 27.46 -46.20 -4.77
CA ARG A 16 27.03 -46.49 -6.14
C ARG A 16 25.89 -47.50 -6.05
N ARG A 17 24.77 -47.18 -6.65
CA ARG A 17 23.80 -48.20 -7.09
C ARG A 17 23.81 -48.19 -8.61
N ASP A 18 24.28 -49.33 -9.09
CA ASP A 18 24.24 -49.71 -10.48
C ASP A 18 22.78 -49.75 -10.98
N SER A 19 22.57 -49.14 -12.11
CA SER A 19 21.34 -49.22 -12.87
C SER A 19 21.34 -50.56 -13.62
N GLU A 20 20.53 -51.49 -13.16
CA GLU A 20 20.15 -52.67 -13.97
C GLU A 20 19.09 -52.20 -14.98
N GLU A 21 19.43 -52.35 -16.24
CA GLU A 21 18.48 -52.34 -17.33
C GLU A 21 17.65 -53.65 -17.31
N PRO A 22 16.34 -53.60 -17.46
CA PRO A 22 15.57 -54.79 -17.78
C PRO A 22 15.62 -55.01 -19.30
N GLY A 23 16.27 -56.11 -19.68
CA GLY A 23 16.34 -56.60 -21.05
C GLY A 23 14.95 -56.88 -21.61
N LEU A 24 14.71 -56.42 -22.85
CA LEU A 24 13.59 -56.79 -23.66
C LEU A 24 13.78 -58.23 -24.16
N GLU A 25 13.10 -59.18 -23.57
CA GLU A 25 12.96 -60.52 -24.05
C GLU A 25 12.05 -60.51 -25.30
N LEU A 26 12.67 -60.88 -26.43
CA LEU A 26 11.98 -61.18 -27.67
C LEU A 26 11.30 -62.55 -27.51
N VAL A 27 9.96 -62.52 -27.36
CA VAL A 27 9.17 -63.75 -27.46
C VAL A 27 9.03 -64.09 -28.95
N ALA A 28 9.70 -65.17 -29.33
CA ALA A 28 9.60 -65.79 -30.65
C ALA A 28 8.24 -66.51 -30.82
N LEU A 29 7.58 -66.24 -31.93
CA LEU A 29 6.40 -66.95 -32.37
C LEU A 29 6.81 -68.34 -32.90
N PRO A 30 6.05 -69.40 -32.59
CA PRO A 30 6.36 -70.73 -33.08
C PRO A 30 5.94 -70.88 -34.54
N GLN A 31 6.85 -71.40 -35.34
CA GLN A 31 6.57 -71.90 -36.68
C GLN A 31 5.74 -73.17 -36.57
N SER A 32 4.62 -73.20 -37.27
CA SER A 32 3.84 -74.40 -37.46
C SER A 32 4.34 -75.14 -38.71
N GLN A 33 4.74 -76.34 -38.52
CA GLN A 33 5.14 -77.30 -39.54
C GLN A 33 3.89 -77.83 -40.26
N ASP A 34 4.05 -77.93 -41.57
CA ASP A 34 3.18 -78.72 -42.51
C ASP A 34 3.13 -80.18 -42.14
N LYS A 35 1.97 -80.75 -42.22
CA LYS A 35 1.79 -82.18 -42.66
C LYS A 35 0.55 -82.35 -43.49
N HIS A 36 0.84 -82.86 -44.67
CA HIS A 36 -0.11 -83.40 -45.65
C HIS A 36 -0.93 -84.57 -45.14
N LEU A 37 -2.09 -84.76 -45.74
CA LEU A 37 -2.75 -85.89 -46.38
C LEU A 37 -4.25 -85.73 -46.19
N GLY A 38 -5.06 -85.76 -47.21
CA GLY A 38 -5.32 -86.69 -48.25
C GLY A 38 -6.82 -86.73 -48.59
N SER A 39 -7.15 -86.56 -49.89
CA SER A 39 -8.28 -87.03 -50.67
C SER A 39 -9.74 -86.86 -50.22
N SER A 40 -10.42 -86.04 -50.98
CA SER A 40 -11.75 -86.13 -51.70
C SER A 40 -12.72 -87.27 -51.38
N PRO A 41 -13.99 -87.27 -51.85
CA PRO A 41 -14.87 -86.16 -52.38
C PRO A 41 -16.31 -86.23 -51.85
N HIS A 42 -17.10 -85.21 -51.99
CA HIS A 42 -18.51 -85.21 -52.51
C HIS A 42 -19.14 -83.78 -52.27
N SER A 43 -19.27 -83.10 -53.30
CA SER A 43 -20.36 -82.71 -54.13
C SER A 43 -21.54 -81.98 -53.51
N VAL A 44 -21.71 -80.76 -53.97
CA VAL A 44 -23.03 -80.11 -54.23
C VAL A 44 -23.83 -79.75 -52.95
N LEU A 45 -23.45 -78.66 -52.33
CA LEU A 45 -24.35 -77.76 -51.61
C LEU A 45 -23.62 -76.54 -51.01
N GLU A 46 -22.44 -76.20 -51.52
CA GLU A 46 -21.51 -75.24 -50.88
C GLU A 46 -21.38 -73.90 -51.60
N SER A 47 -22.16 -73.57 -52.64
CA SER A 47 -21.94 -72.29 -53.31
C SER A 47 -22.57 -71.08 -52.58
N SER A 48 -23.55 -71.28 -51.75
CA SER A 48 -24.25 -70.18 -51.09
C SER A 48 -23.62 -69.83 -49.68
N ILE A 49 -22.97 -70.81 -49.05
CA ILE A 49 -22.30 -70.61 -47.76
C ILE A 49 -20.91 -70.03 -47.97
N ASN A 50 -20.27 -70.41 -49.08
CA ASN A 50 -18.92 -69.93 -49.39
C ASN A 50 -18.89 -68.42 -49.77
N ASP A 51 -19.88 -67.99 -50.53
CA ASP A 51 -19.98 -66.58 -50.91
C ASP A 51 -20.20 -65.71 -49.69
N HIS A 52 -21.03 -66.11 -48.74
CA HIS A 52 -21.19 -65.35 -47.48
C HIS A 52 -19.95 -65.39 -46.58
N LEU A 53 -19.21 -66.50 -46.61
CA LEU A 53 -17.93 -66.59 -45.89
C LEU A 53 -16.82 -65.74 -46.55
N TYR A 54 -16.81 -65.69 -47.89
CA TYR A 54 -15.91 -64.80 -48.62
C TYR A 54 -16.22 -63.33 -48.37
N ASP A 55 -17.52 -62.96 -48.43
CA ASP A 55 -17.90 -61.57 -48.07
C ASP A 55 -17.54 -61.22 -46.63
N GLN A 56 -17.75 -62.15 -45.69
CA GLN A 56 -17.30 -61.95 -44.29
C GLN A 56 -15.78 -61.84 -44.15
N LEU A 57 -15.08 -62.68 -44.94
CA LEU A 57 -13.59 -62.61 -44.91
C LEU A 57 -13.08 -61.32 -45.55
N GLU A 58 -13.71 -60.92 -46.69
CA GLU A 58 -13.37 -59.65 -47.34
C GLU A 58 -13.64 -58.46 -46.43
N HIS A 59 -14.84 -58.47 -45.77
CA HIS A 59 -15.15 -57.43 -44.79
C HIS A 59 -14.18 -57.41 -43.61
N ALA A 60 -13.83 -58.59 -43.05
CA ALA A 60 -12.85 -58.70 -41.96
C ALA A 60 -11.44 -58.30 -42.43
N MET A 61 -11.07 -58.60 -43.68
CA MET A 61 -9.78 -58.11 -44.22
C MET A 61 -9.77 -56.60 -44.40
N ILE A 62 -10.84 -55.97 -44.85
CA ILE A 62 -10.97 -54.52 -44.96
C ILE A 62 -10.93 -53.87 -43.58
N GLU A 63 -11.62 -54.45 -42.60
CA GLU A 63 -11.56 -53.95 -41.21
C GLU A 63 -10.15 -54.09 -40.63
N ALA A 64 -9.48 -55.22 -40.86
CA ALA A 64 -8.12 -55.44 -40.41
C ALA A 64 -7.12 -54.49 -41.08
N GLU A 65 -7.31 -54.20 -42.36
CA GLU A 65 -6.48 -53.23 -43.10
C GLU A 65 -6.74 -51.80 -42.64
N ASN A 66 -7.98 -51.44 -42.38
CA ASN A 66 -8.32 -50.16 -41.77
C ASN A 66 -7.75 -50.04 -40.37
N ALA A 67 -7.87 -51.07 -39.54
CA ALA A 67 -7.27 -51.07 -38.20
C ALA A 67 -5.73 -50.95 -38.26
N ARG A 68 -5.09 -51.66 -39.22
CA ARG A 68 -3.65 -51.51 -39.47
C ARG A 68 -3.25 -50.11 -39.89
N ARG A 69 -4.04 -49.48 -40.75
CA ARG A 69 -3.81 -48.10 -41.20
C ARG A 69 -3.94 -47.14 -40.03
N VAL A 70 -4.99 -47.24 -39.21
CA VAL A 70 -5.20 -46.42 -38.02
C VAL A 70 -4.05 -46.63 -37.02
N ALA A 71 -3.68 -47.89 -36.76
CA ALA A 71 -2.55 -48.20 -35.88
C ALA A 71 -1.22 -47.63 -36.39
N PHE A 72 -1.03 -47.67 -37.74
CA PHE A 72 0.17 -47.06 -38.34
C PHE A 72 0.18 -45.54 -38.20
N GLU A 73 -0.95 -44.88 -38.47
CA GLU A 73 -1.10 -43.45 -38.29
C GLU A 73 -0.88 -43.03 -36.84
N GLU A 74 -1.42 -43.80 -35.90
CA GLU A 74 -1.22 -43.56 -34.47
C GLU A 74 0.22 -43.82 -34.04
N SER A 75 0.88 -44.83 -34.56
CA SER A 75 2.31 -45.08 -34.38
C SER A 75 3.18 -43.92 -34.91
N MET A 76 2.78 -43.39 -36.08
CA MET A 76 3.47 -42.21 -36.66
C MET A 76 3.26 -40.96 -35.80
N ARG A 77 2.06 -40.76 -35.27
CA ARG A 77 1.78 -39.65 -34.33
C ARG A 77 2.59 -39.81 -33.05
N ARG A 78 2.64 -41.03 -32.49
CA ARG A 78 3.48 -41.32 -31.29
C ARG A 78 4.95 -41.04 -31.57
N ARG A 79 5.52 -41.53 -32.67
CA ARG A 79 6.91 -41.25 -33.03
C ARG A 79 7.20 -39.78 -33.23
N LYS A 80 6.23 -39.02 -33.78
CA LYS A 80 6.35 -37.57 -33.91
C LYS A 80 6.37 -36.88 -32.54
N ALA A 81 5.43 -37.26 -31.67
CA ALA A 81 5.37 -36.74 -30.29
C ALA A 81 6.62 -37.10 -29.47
N GLU A 82 7.12 -38.35 -29.62
CA GLU A 82 8.38 -38.76 -28.96
C GLU A 82 9.58 -37.97 -29.48
N LYS A 83 9.64 -37.69 -30.79
CA LYS A 83 10.70 -36.83 -31.33
C LYS A 83 10.61 -35.40 -30.82
N GLU A 84 9.40 -34.82 -30.77
CA GLU A 84 9.17 -33.49 -30.22
C GLU A 84 9.50 -33.45 -28.73
N ALA A 85 9.17 -34.50 -27.98
CA ALA A 85 9.54 -34.61 -26.56
C ALA A 85 11.06 -34.73 -26.37
N LEU A 86 11.73 -35.55 -27.20
CA LEU A 86 13.19 -35.63 -27.21
C LEU A 86 13.86 -34.31 -27.53
N ASP A 87 13.35 -33.59 -28.54
CA ASP A 87 13.85 -32.26 -28.90
C ASP A 87 13.64 -31.25 -27.75
N ALA A 88 12.50 -31.32 -27.06
CA ALA A 88 12.24 -30.49 -25.89
C ALA A 88 13.20 -30.82 -24.74
N ILE A 89 13.45 -32.12 -24.47
CA ILE A 89 14.41 -32.55 -23.47
C ILE A 89 15.84 -32.10 -23.83
N CYS A 90 16.22 -32.21 -25.10
CA CYS A 90 17.52 -31.71 -25.56
C CYS A 90 17.67 -30.20 -25.37
N LYS A 91 16.66 -29.44 -25.68
CA LYS A 91 16.64 -27.99 -25.45
C LYS A 91 16.68 -27.65 -23.97
N ALA A 92 15.92 -28.37 -23.14
CA ALA A 92 15.94 -28.18 -21.68
C ALA A 92 17.34 -28.50 -21.11
N LYS A 93 17.98 -29.62 -21.53
CA LYS A 93 19.33 -29.93 -21.11
C LYS A 93 20.38 -28.93 -21.61
N ALA A 94 20.19 -28.38 -22.81
CA ALA A 94 21.08 -27.34 -23.32
C ALA A 94 20.93 -26.04 -22.51
N ALA A 95 19.70 -25.66 -22.19
CA ALA A 95 19.41 -24.50 -21.33
C ALA A 95 19.96 -24.70 -19.91
N GLU A 96 19.85 -25.91 -19.36
CA GLU A 96 20.39 -26.26 -18.05
C GLU A 96 21.92 -26.15 -18.04
N ARG A 97 22.60 -26.63 -19.11
CA ARG A 97 24.08 -26.48 -19.23
C ARG A 97 24.46 -25.00 -19.28
N LEU A 98 23.76 -24.20 -20.07
CA LEU A 98 24.02 -22.75 -20.16
C LEU A 98 23.79 -22.08 -18.82
N TYR A 99 22.75 -22.49 -18.09
CA TYR A 99 22.47 -21.98 -16.74
C TYR A 99 23.60 -22.29 -15.76
N TYR A 100 24.10 -23.54 -15.76
CA TYR A 100 25.25 -23.92 -14.90
C TYR A 100 26.54 -23.21 -15.30
N GLU A 101 26.72 -22.95 -16.59
CA GLU A 101 27.88 -22.20 -17.07
C GLU A 101 27.80 -20.73 -16.67
N GLU A 102 26.62 -20.13 -16.77
CA GLU A 102 26.39 -18.79 -16.31
C GLU A 102 26.56 -18.68 -14.78
N LEU A 103 26.08 -19.69 -14.05
CA LEU A 103 26.21 -19.75 -12.59
C LEU A 103 27.68 -19.87 -12.16
N ARG A 104 28.47 -20.61 -12.92
CA ARG A 104 29.92 -20.70 -12.72
C ARG A 104 30.61 -19.36 -13.00
N LEU A 105 30.28 -18.74 -14.12
CA LEU A 105 30.81 -17.41 -14.48
C LEU A 105 30.42 -16.33 -13.47
N ARG A 106 29.19 -16.37 -12.99
CA ARG A 106 28.74 -15.50 -11.89
C ARG A 106 29.59 -15.70 -10.64
N LYS A 107 29.77 -16.95 -10.23
CA LYS A 107 30.59 -17.24 -9.05
C LYS A 107 32.04 -16.78 -9.22
N GLU A 108 32.64 -17.02 -10.39
CA GLU A 108 33.99 -16.53 -10.70
C GLU A 108 34.04 -14.97 -10.71
N THR A 109 33.00 -14.32 -11.19
CA THR A 109 32.93 -12.84 -11.18
C THR A 109 32.69 -12.30 -9.77
N GLU A 110 31.87 -12.98 -8.96
CA GLU A 110 31.66 -12.64 -7.55
C GLU A 110 32.95 -12.79 -6.74
N GLU A 111 33.72 -13.86 -6.97
CA GLU A 111 35.04 -14.07 -6.33
C GLU A 111 36.05 -13.00 -6.74
N LYS A 112 36.06 -12.61 -8.02
CA LYS A 112 36.91 -11.50 -8.51
C LYS A 112 36.45 -10.17 -7.92
N LEU A 113 35.11 -9.95 -7.84
CA LEU A 113 34.54 -8.75 -7.23
C LEU A 113 34.86 -8.69 -5.74
N ALA A 114 34.78 -9.84 -5.03
CA ALA A 114 35.15 -9.91 -3.61
C ALA A 114 36.61 -9.54 -3.39
N LYS A 115 37.54 -10.14 -4.19
CA LYS A 115 38.96 -9.78 -4.16
C LYS A 115 39.20 -8.31 -4.47
N GLY A 116 38.56 -7.79 -5.53
CA GLY A 116 38.65 -6.38 -5.87
C GLY A 116 38.11 -5.45 -4.78
N LYS A 117 37.08 -5.88 -4.04
CA LYS A 117 36.59 -5.15 -2.86
C LYS A 117 37.57 -5.16 -1.71
N GLU A 118 38.22 -6.29 -1.44
CA GLU A 118 39.27 -6.39 -0.41
C GLU A 118 40.47 -5.51 -0.76
N GLU A 119 40.94 -5.55 -2.00
CA GLU A 119 42.00 -4.67 -2.50
C GLU A 119 41.62 -3.19 -2.43
N LEU A 120 40.36 -2.87 -2.79
CA LEU A 120 39.83 -1.53 -2.68
C LEU A 120 39.72 -1.06 -1.21
N ASP A 121 39.30 -1.94 -0.33
CA ASP A 121 39.25 -1.65 1.11
C ASP A 121 40.65 -1.51 1.72
N HIS A 122 41.60 -2.31 1.26
CA HIS A 122 42.98 -2.16 1.68
C HIS A 122 43.58 -0.83 1.19
N THR A 123 43.37 -0.51 -0.10
CA THR A 123 43.83 0.79 -0.64
C THR A 123 43.11 1.98 -0.02
N LYS A 124 41.81 1.87 0.31
CA LYS A 124 41.10 2.90 1.08
C LYS A 124 41.70 3.09 2.47
N LYS A 125 42.00 2.01 3.17
CA LYS A 125 42.65 2.07 4.50
C LYS A 125 44.02 2.72 4.43
N LEU A 126 44.82 2.37 3.42
CA LEU A 126 46.11 3.01 3.17
C LEU A 126 45.95 4.48 2.80
N TRP A 127 44.99 4.79 1.95
CA TRP A 127 44.71 6.17 1.56
C TRP A 127 44.25 7.02 2.75
N ILE A 128 43.36 6.46 3.59
CA ILE A 128 42.92 7.12 4.83
C ILE A 128 44.12 7.37 5.76
N LYS A 129 45.01 6.37 5.89
CA LYS A 129 46.22 6.49 6.74
C LYS A 129 47.16 7.57 6.21
N ILE A 130 47.46 7.54 4.90
CA ILE A 130 48.31 8.56 4.26
C ILE A 130 47.65 9.93 4.29
N SER A 131 46.33 10.00 4.08
CA SER A 131 45.58 11.25 4.19
C SER A 131 45.59 11.81 5.61
N HIS A 132 45.50 10.91 6.62
CA HIS A 132 45.62 11.33 8.03
C HIS A 132 47.01 11.81 8.36
N GLU A 133 48.08 11.10 7.97
CA GLU A 133 49.47 11.52 8.17
C GLU A 133 49.79 12.83 7.42
N LEU A 134 49.23 12.99 6.21
CA LEU A 134 49.37 14.23 5.46
C LEU A 134 48.62 15.38 6.14
N HIS A 135 47.41 15.09 6.65
CA HIS A 135 46.62 16.10 7.40
C HIS A 135 47.31 16.51 8.68
N GLU A 136 47.85 15.55 9.44
CA GLU A 136 48.63 15.85 10.66
C GLU A 136 49.87 16.68 10.37
N THR A 137 50.57 16.42 9.25
CA THR A 137 51.77 17.18 8.89
C THR A 137 51.43 18.59 8.38
N VAL A 138 50.31 18.71 7.65
CA VAL A 138 49.77 20.02 7.19
C VAL A 138 49.23 20.81 8.38
N ASP A 139 48.51 20.15 9.29
CA ASP A 139 47.98 20.78 10.50
C ASP A 139 49.08 21.25 11.44
N ARG A 140 50.19 20.46 11.62
CA ARG A 140 51.37 20.92 12.36
C ARG A 140 52.06 22.12 11.72
N LYS A 141 52.14 22.14 10.39
CA LYS A 141 52.67 23.27 9.65
C LYS A 141 51.78 24.52 9.79
N LEU A 142 50.47 24.32 9.59
CA LEU A 142 49.47 25.40 9.77
C LEU A 142 49.36 25.88 11.21
N SER A 143 49.49 24.96 12.20
CA SER A 143 49.43 25.35 13.62
C SER A 143 50.66 26.18 14.02
N LEU A 144 51.82 25.89 13.44
CA LEU A 144 53.05 26.68 13.67
C LEU A 144 52.98 28.05 12.96
N GLU A 145 52.42 28.14 11.77
CA GLU A 145 52.24 29.41 11.05
C GLU A 145 51.06 30.23 11.63
N ASN A 146 49.97 29.61 12.07
CA ASN A 146 48.81 30.27 12.67
C ASN A 146 49.04 30.70 14.11
N LEU A 147 49.97 30.09 14.88
CA LEU A 147 50.34 30.56 16.21
C LEU A 147 51.11 31.88 16.16
N ALA A 148 51.79 32.15 15.07
CA ALA A 148 52.52 33.40 14.86
C ALA A 148 51.63 34.58 14.39
N GLU A 149 50.57 34.27 13.56
CA GLU A 149 49.69 35.33 13.02
C GLU A 149 48.39 35.54 13.83
N LYS A 150 47.85 34.51 14.50
CA LYS A 150 46.57 34.59 15.21
C LYS A 150 46.58 35.36 16.53
N SER A 151 47.75 35.66 17.05
CA SER A 151 47.84 36.38 18.33
C SER A 151 47.45 37.87 18.28
N ASN A 152 47.46 38.48 17.11
CA ASN A 152 47.25 39.93 16.98
C ASN A 152 46.03 40.41 16.17
N LEU A 153 45.32 39.53 15.43
CA LEU A 153 44.24 39.99 14.52
C LEU A 153 42.83 39.52 14.88
N SER A 154 42.68 38.52 15.77
CA SER A 154 41.34 37.89 15.93
C SER A 154 40.47 38.44 17.06
N LEU A 155 41.00 39.25 17.98
CA LEU A 155 40.20 39.85 19.05
C LEU A 155 39.35 41.02 18.54
N GLY A 156 39.90 41.90 17.69
CA GLY A 156 39.18 43.05 17.14
C GLY A 156 38.02 42.65 16.18
N ASP A 157 38.28 41.63 15.34
CA ASP A 157 37.28 41.15 14.35
C ASP A 157 36.11 40.41 15.01
N LEU A 158 36.34 39.71 16.11
CA LEU A 158 35.31 39.05 16.90
C LEU A 158 34.46 40.03 17.70
N GLU A 159 35.09 41.09 18.24
CA GLU A 159 34.38 42.16 18.96
C GLU A 159 33.49 42.96 18.00
N GLU A 160 33.95 43.25 16.79
CA GLU A 160 33.16 43.97 15.77
C GLU A 160 31.97 43.12 15.26
N LYS A 161 32.18 41.81 15.02
CA LYS A 161 31.11 40.88 14.67
C LYS A 161 30.11 40.67 15.80
N LEU A 162 30.56 40.66 17.03
CA LEU A 162 29.70 40.53 18.21
C LEU A 162 28.87 41.80 18.43
N LEU A 163 29.47 42.98 18.22
CA LEU A 163 28.74 44.26 18.24
C LEU A 163 27.69 44.32 17.11
N SER A 164 28.04 43.95 15.90
CA SER A 164 27.10 43.94 14.78
C SER A 164 25.95 42.90 14.96
N ALA A 165 26.25 41.72 15.53
CA ALA A 165 25.23 40.72 15.87
C ALA A 165 24.28 41.18 16.98
N VAL A 166 24.84 41.91 18.00
CA VAL A 166 24.01 42.49 19.07
C VAL A 166 23.11 43.61 18.55
N GLU A 167 23.61 44.45 17.62
CA GLU A 167 22.78 45.46 16.98
C GLU A 167 21.68 44.85 16.10
N LEU A 168 21.99 43.76 15.36
CA LEU A 168 21.04 43.03 14.54
C LEU A 168 19.96 42.36 15.39
N LEU A 169 20.34 41.72 16.50
CA LEU A 169 19.41 41.14 17.46
C LEU A 169 18.50 42.20 18.09
N LYS A 170 19.05 43.39 18.40
CA LYS A 170 18.28 44.51 18.93
C LYS A 170 17.28 45.05 17.90
N LYS A 171 17.68 45.09 16.65
CA LYS A 171 16.79 45.45 15.52
C LYS A 171 15.66 44.43 15.34
N TYR A 172 15.98 43.14 15.28
CA TYR A 172 14.98 42.08 15.18
C TYR A 172 14.04 42.02 16.38
N LYS A 173 14.57 42.30 17.60
CA LYS A 173 13.73 42.38 18.78
C LYS A 173 12.72 43.53 18.67
N ASN A 174 13.15 44.70 18.21
CA ASN A 174 12.26 45.85 18.05
C ASN A 174 11.21 45.58 16.93
N GLU A 175 11.61 45.01 15.79
CA GLU A 175 10.70 44.60 14.73
C GLU A 175 9.69 43.53 15.21
N HIS A 176 10.14 42.58 16.04
CA HIS A 176 9.27 41.61 16.67
C HIS A 176 8.26 42.26 17.64
N ASP A 177 8.71 43.19 18.49
CA ASP A 177 7.85 43.89 19.44
C ASP A 177 6.83 44.79 18.70
N GLU A 178 7.23 45.42 17.57
CA GLU A 178 6.33 46.18 16.69
C GLU A 178 5.30 45.28 16.04
N LEU A 179 5.70 44.16 15.43
CA LEU A 179 4.80 43.17 14.84
C LEU A 179 3.85 42.56 15.87
N GLN A 180 4.35 42.36 17.11
CA GLN A 180 3.51 41.87 18.20
C GLN A 180 2.45 42.89 18.61
N THR A 181 2.80 44.18 18.66
CA THR A 181 1.82 45.26 18.92
C THR A 181 0.84 45.45 17.76
N GLU A 182 1.30 45.33 16.51
CA GLU A 182 0.39 45.34 15.32
C GLU A 182 -0.56 44.15 15.33
N ARG A 183 -0.07 42.95 15.63
CA ARG A 183 -0.91 41.74 15.79
C ARG A 183 -1.98 41.96 16.89
N ASP A 184 -1.59 42.44 18.05
CA ASP A 184 -2.50 42.64 19.16
C ASP A 184 -3.53 43.78 18.88
N ASN A 185 -3.14 44.75 18.09
CA ASN A 185 -4.03 45.79 17.61
C ASN A 185 -5.00 45.22 16.54
N ALA A 186 -4.51 44.45 15.59
CA ALA A 186 -5.32 43.77 14.59
C ALA A 186 -6.32 42.78 15.23
N LEU A 187 -5.90 42.05 16.27
CA LEU A 187 -6.78 41.18 17.05
C LEU A 187 -7.90 41.98 17.77
N ARG A 188 -7.56 43.11 18.37
CA ARG A 188 -8.58 44.01 19.01
C ARG A 188 -9.52 44.62 17.99
N GLU A 189 -9.04 44.95 16.81
CA GLU A 189 -9.82 45.49 15.73
C GLU A 189 -10.73 44.43 15.09
N ALA A 190 -10.20 43.21 14.90
CA ALA A 190 -10.97 42.04 14.51
C ALA A 190 -12.06 41.70 15.54
N GLU A 191 -11.76 41.81 16.83
CA GLU A 191 -12.74 41.58 17.89
C GLU A 191 -13.81 42.67 17.95
N LYS A 192 -13.43 43.93 17.67
CA LYS A 192 -14.39 45.04 17.48
C LYS A 192 -15.27 44.85 16.25
N LEU A 193 -14.67 44.49 15.13
CA LEU A 193 -15.39 44.19 13.89
C LEU A 193 -16.29 42.96 14.06
N ARG A 194 -15.86 41.95 14.79
CA ARG A 194 -16.66 40.75 15.12
C ARG A 194 -17.88 41.11 16.00
N LYS A 195 -17.71 42.04 16.94
CA LYS A 195 -18.85 42.61 17.73
C LYS A 195 -19.77 43.45 16.90
N GLN A 196 -19.24 44.25 15.96
CA GLN A 196 -20.05 45.07 15.04
C GLN A 196 -20.76 44.24 13.95
N LEU A 197 -20.15 43.10 13.51
CA LEU A 197 -20.76 42.14 12.57
C LEU A 197 -21.81 41.26 13.24
N ALA A 198 -21.80 41.10 14.57
CA ALA A 198 -22.90 40.45 15.29
C ALA A 198 -24.18 41.25 15.31
N GLU A 199 -24.16 42.53 14.89
CA GLU A 199 -25.32 43.45 14.80
C GLU A 199 -25.74 43.79 13.35
N GLY A 200 -25.15 43.19 12.30
CA GLY A 200 -25.48 43.47 10.89
C GLY A 200 -25.55 42.21 10.03
N PRO A 201 -26.30 42.19 8.91
CA PRO A 201 -26.49 40.98 8.11
C PRO A 201 -25.20 40.61 7.41
N SER A 202 -24.75 39.39 7.72
CA SER A 202 -23.59 38.68 7.23
C SER A 202 -23.49 38.61 5.71
N ASN A 203 -22.27 38.90 5.17
CA ASN A 203 -21.81 38.22 3.96
C ASN A 203 -20.28 38.12 3.92
N SER A 204 -19.82 36.93 3.62
CA SER A 204 -18.44 36.46 3.33
C SER A 204 -17.58 36.03 4.52
N HIS A 205 -17.93 34.92 5.17
CA HIS A 205 -16.98 34.02 5.74
C HIS A 205 -16.86 32.80 4.84
N VAL A 206 -15.66 32.56 4.28
CA VAL A 206 -15.29 31.23 3.79
C VAL A 206 -15.34 30.32 5.02
N PRO A 207 -16.22 29.32 5.08
CA PRO A 207 -16.31 28.46 6.26
C PRO A 207 -15.01 27.68 6.41
N VAL A 208 -14.30 27.93 7.48
CA VAL A 208 -13.15 27.10 7.87
C VAL A 208 -13.74 25.82 8.46
N PHE A 209 -13.64 24.70 7.73
CA PHE A 209 -14.20 23.40 8.13
C PHE A 209 -13.39 22.70 9.22
N PHE A 210 -12.47 23.38 9.90
CA PHE A 210 -11.69 22.82 11.01
C PHE A 210 -11.40 23.90 12.06
N SER A 211 -11.15 23.46 13.29
CA SER A 211 -10.89 24.34 14.43
C SER A 211 -9.41 24.68 14.55
N VAL A 212 -9.10 25.88 15.02
CA VAL A 212 -7.75 26.20 15.49
C VAL A 212 -7.73 26.04 17.01
N PHE A 213 -6.79 25.23 17.51
CA PHE A 213 -6.57 24.99 18.94
C PHE A 213 -5.33 25.70 19.41
N SER A 214 -5.30 26.14 20.66
CA SER A 214 -4.10 26.65 21.29
C SER A 214 -3.22 25.51 21.80
N PHE A 215 -1.91 25.75 21.93
CA PHE A 215 -1.02 24.75 22.47
C PHE A 215 -1.40 24.29 23.90
N PRO A 216 -1.79 25.21 24.83
CA PRO A 216 -2.29 24.81 26.15
C PRO A 216 -3.53 23.90 26.12
N ASP A 217 -4.40 24.02 25.10
CA ASP A 217 -5.54 23.12 24.95
C ASP A 217 -5.06 21.70 24.64
N LEU A 218 -4.04 21.57 23.78
CA LEU A 218 -3.45 20.28 23.42
C LEU A 218 -2.68 19.65 24.59
N GLU A 219 -1.91 20.46 25.35
CA GLU A 219 -1.26 19.98 26.57
C GLU A 219 -2.26 19.42 27.57
N LYS A 220 -3.35 20.14 27.80
CA LYS A 220 -4.41 19.69 28.70
C LYS A 220 -5.14 18.45 28.18
N ALA A 221 -5.41 18.40 26.87
CA ALA A 221 -6.07 17.28 26.23
C ALA A 221 -5.28 15.96 26.30
N THR A 222 -3.95 16.06 26.33
CA THR A 222 -3.01 14.93 26.36
C THR A 222 -2.38 14.70 27.74
N ASN A 223 -2.91 15.34 28.79
CA ASN A 223 -2.30 15.32 30.13
C ASN A 223 -0.80 15.64 30.09
N TYR A 224 -0.44 16.77 29.43
CA TYR A 224 0.93 17.24 29.23
C TYR A 224 1.79 16.25 28.42
N PHE A 225 1.19 15.67 27.37
CA PHE A 225 1.85 14.69 26.50
C PHE A 225 2.35 13.46 27.25
N ASP A 226 1.49 12.92 28.13
CA ASP A 226 1.79 11.73 28.92
C ASP A 226 2.26 10.59 27.99
N PRO A 227 3.42 9.97 28.25
CA PRO A 227 3.91 8.84 27.46
C PRO A 227 2.91 7.68 27.35
N ASN A 228 2.02 7.50 28.33
CA ASN A 228 0.99 6.45 28.31
C ASN A 228 -0.13 6.76 27.30
N LEU A 229 -0.28 8.02 26.88
CA LEU A 229 -1.23 8.43 25.85
C LEU A 229 -0.60 8.47 24.46
N LYS A 230 0.67 8.13 24.33
CA LYS A 230 1.36 8.06 23.04
C LYS A 230 0.92 6.80 22.30
N ILE A 231 0.24 6.99 21.18
CA ILE A 231 -0.33 5.92 20.34
C ILE A 231 0.49 5.64 19.07
N GLY A 232 1.43 6.53 18.74
CA GLY A 232 2.30 6.36 17.58
C GLY A 232 3.55 7.23 17.64
N GLU A 233 4.60 6.76 16.98
CA GLU A 233 5.85 7.49 16.79
C GLU A 233 6.48 7.12 15.46
N GLY A 234 6.97 8.09 14.72
CA GLY A 234 7.62 7.87 13.44
C GLY A 234 8.53 9.03 13.05
N GLY A 235 9.12 8.96 11.85
CA GLY A 235 9.99 10.01 11.31
C GLY A 235 9.30 11.37 11.20
N TYR A 236 7.99 11.40 11.10
CA TYR A 236 7.18 12.62 10.98
C TYR A 236 6.79 13.23 12.33
N GLY A 237 6.93 12.54 13.45
CA GLY A 237 6.59 13.05 14.76
C GLY A 237 5.97 12.03 15.69
N SER A 238 5.33 12.53 16.76
CA SER A 238 4.68 11.73 17.79
C SER A 238 3.16 11.93 17.74
N ILE A 239 2.40 10.86 17.94
CA ILE A 239 0.94 10.90 17.95
C ILE A 239 0.46 10.53 19.36
N TYR A 240 -0.42 11.37 19.89
CA TYR A 240 -1.01 11.18 21.21
C TYR A 240 -2.53 11.06 21.13
N LYS A 241 -3.10 10.17 21.92
CA LYS A 241 -4.53 10.19 22.20
C LYS A 241 -4.84 11.35 23.13
N GLY A 242 -5.87 12.11 22.81
CA GLY A 242 -6.30 13.25 23.63
C GLY A 242 -7.81 13.29 23.76
N PHE A 243 -8.30 14.20 24.60
CA PHE A 243 -9.73 14.43 24.79
C PHE A 243 -10.03 15.94 24.68
N LEU A 244 -10.67 16.33 23.57
CA LEU A 244 -11.01 17.73 23.28
C LEU A 244 -12.51 17.87 23.12
N ARG A 245 -13.11 18.84 23.81
CA ARG A 245 -14.54 19.21 23.67
C ARG A 245 -15.47 17.98 23.69
N HIS A 246 -15.29 17.08 24.66
CA HIS A 246 -16.06 15.83 24.82
C HIS A 246 -15.84 14.77 23.72
N THR A 247 -14.80 14.92 22.92
CA THR A 247 -14.47 13.98 21.84
C THR A 247 -13.05 13.43 22.00
N GLU A 248 -12.89 12.13 21.80
CA GLU A 248 -11.55 11.52 21.69
C GLU A 248 -10.93 11.92 20.36
N VAL A 249 -9.67 12.35 20.41
CA VAL A 249 -8.92 12.82 19.26
C VAL A 249 -7.52 12.19 19.21
N ALA A 250 -6.95 12.14 18.01
CA ALA A 250 -5.55 11.82 17.80
C ALA A 250 -4.78 13.11 17.46
N ILE A 251 -3.77 13.43 18.24
CA ILE A 251 -2.98 14.67 18.10
C ILE A 251 -1.59 14.28 17.59
N LYS A 252 -1.31 14.61 16.32
CA LYS A 252 -0.01 14.40 15.66
C LYS A 252 0.82 15.67 15.80
N ILE A 253 1.93 15.58 16.51
CA ILE A 253 2.89 16.67 16.65
C ILE A 253 4.06 16.40 15.72
N LEU A 254 4.22 17.26 14.72
CA LEU A 254 5.31 17.13 13.77
C LEU A 254 6.64 17.54 14.40
N ASN A 255 7.72 16.90 13.97
CA ASN A 255 9.04 17.21 14.48
C ASN A 255 9.53 18.55 13.89
N PRO A 256 9.69 19.62 14.70
CA PRO A 256 10.09 20.94 14.20
C PRO A 256 11.53 20.96 13.64
N ASN A 257 12.35 19.98 14.00
CA ASN A 257 13.73 19.86 13.51
C ASN A 257 13.83 19.09 12.18
N SER A 258 12.74 18.54 11.68
CA SER A 258 12.66 17.99 10.35
C SER A 258 12.57 19.15 9.34
N MET A 259 13.48 19.21 8.38
CA MET A 259 13.43 20.23 7.30
C MET A 259 12.13 20.15 6.46
N GLN A 260 11.38 19.08 6.60
CA GLN A 260 10.15 18.80 5.85
C GLN A 260 8.87 19.04 6.68
N GLY A 261 8.96 19.07 8.01
CA GLY A 261 7.82 19.17 8.90
C GLY A 261 6.83 20.32 8.61
N PRO A 262 7.30 21.57 8.40
CA PRO A 262 6.42 22.68 8.07
C PRO A 262 5.69 22.49 6.71
N GLN A 263 6.40 22.00 5.71
CA GLN A 263 5.79 21.77 4.37
C GLN A 263 4.76 20.64 4.40
N GLU A 264 5.02 19.57 5.13
CA GLU A 264 4.10 18.45 5.31
C GLU A 264 2.86 18.88 6.10
N PHE A 265 3.04 19.75 7.13
CA PHE A 265 1.92 20.33 7.87
C PHE A 265 1.01 21.13 6.95
N ASP A 266 1.56 22.09 6.21
CA ASP A 266 0.79 22.95 5.31
C ASP A 266 0.08 22.13 4.24
N GLN A 267 0.76 21.13 3.67
CA GLN A 267 0.20 20.22 2.67
C GLN A 267 -0.97 19.39 3.24
N GLU A 268 -0.79 18.81 4.42
CA GLU A 268 -1.81 17.98 5.05
C GLU A 268 -3.04 18.81 5.43
N VAL A 269 -2.83 20.02 5.94
CA VAL A 269 -3.92 20.99 6.22
C VAL A 269 -4.63 21.40 4.94
N ASP A 270 -3.89 21.82 3.90
CA ASP A 270 -4.48 22.29 2.64
C ASP A 270 -5.35 21.23 1.97
N VAL A 271 -4.91 19.97 2.01
CA VAL A 271 -5.64 18.85 1.40
C VAL A 271 -6.82 18.42 2.26
N LEU A 272 -6.60 18.09 3.54
CA LEU A 272 -7.66 17.52 4.37
C LEU A 272 -8.72 18.53 4.81
N SER A 273 -8.40 19.83 4.82
CA SER A 273 -9.43 20.85 5.08
C SER A 273 -10.51 20.92 4.00
N LYS A 274 -10.17 20.53 2.77
CA LYS A 274 -11.04 20.59 1.59
C LYS A 274 -11.72 19.26 1.26
N LEU A 275 -11.25 18.16 1.85
CA LEU A 275 -11.74 16.82 1.53
C LEU A 275 -12.65 16.27 2.62
N ARG A 276 -13.73 15.64 2.22
CA ARG A 276 -14.58 14.82 3.10
C ARG A 276 -14.97 13.55 2.36
N HIS A 277 -14.67 12.42 2.96
CA HIS A 277 -15.04 11.10 2.46
C HIS A 277 -15.10 10.11 3.63
N PRO A 278 -16.04 9.18 3.69
CA PRO A 278 -16.18 8.25 4.82
C PRO A 278 -14.93 7.41 5.09
N ASN A 279 -14.12 7.17 4.07
CA ASN A 279 -12.89 6.38 4.17
C ASN A 279 -11.61 7.24 4.10
N LEU A 280 -11.69 8.51 4.43
CA LEU A 280 -10.56 9.39 4.71
C LEU A 280 -10.61 9.82 6.17
N VAL A 281 -9.43 9.96 6.79
CA VAL A 281 -9.33 10.50 8.15
C VAL A 281 -9.83 11.95 8.17
N THR A 282 -10.59 12.30 9.21
CA THR A 282 -11.11 13.67 9.35
C THR A 282 -10.13 14.52 10.12
N LEU A 283 -9.65 15.59 9.51
CA LEU A 283 -8.95 16.67 10.20
C LEU A 283 -9.99 17.52 10.95
N ILE A 284 -9.92 17.51 12.27
CA ILE A 284 -10.79 18.28 13.18
C ILE A 284 -10.24 19.69 13.37
N GLY A 285 -8.92 19.81 13.48
CA GLY A 285 -8.29 21.09 13.69
C GLY A 285 -6.78 21.05 13.66
N THR A 286 -6.19 22.21 13.90
CA THR A 286 -4.75 22.41 13.87
C THR A 286 -4.29 23.30 15.03
N CYS A 287 -3.03 23.16 15.41
CA CYS A 287 -2.32 24.12 16.25
C CYS A 287 -1.04 24.54 15.53
N PRO A 288 -1.05 25.68 14.81
CA PRO A 288 0.11 26.14 14.05
C PRO A 288 1.33 26.44 14.94
N GLU A 289 1.09 26.85 16.20
CA GLU A 289 2.14 27.20 17.16
C GLU A 289 3.10 26.01 17.44
N SER A 290 2.57 24.78 17.43
CA SER A 290 3.32 23.56 17.73
C SER A 290 3.40 22.59 16.55
N TRP A 291 3.01 23.02 15.36
CA TRP A 291 2.90 22.15 14.16
C TRP A 291 2.10 20.88 14.46
N ALA A 292 1.00 21.02 15.20
CA ALA A 292 0.17 19.91 15.59
C ALA A 292 -1.11 19.84 14.76
N LEU A 293 -1.47 18.62 14.38
CA LEU A 293 -2.68 18.26 13.63
C LEU A 293 -3.58 17.43 14.53
N VAL A 294 -4.86 17.77 14.57
CA VAL A 294 -5.86 17.11 15.41
C VAL A 294 -6.84 16.36 14.51
N TYR A 295 -6.90 15.05 14.69
CA TYR A 295 -7.74 14.15 13.91
C TYR A 295 -8.77 13.44 14.77
N GLU A 296 -9.79 12.88 14.14
CA GLU A 296 -10.63 11.88 14.78
C GLU A 296 -9.79 10.73 15.31
N TYR A 297 -10.12 10.22 16.51
CA TYR A 297 -9.45 9.04 17.07
C TYR A 297 -10.09 7.76 16.53
N LEU A 298 -9.26 6.85 16.02
CA LEU A 298 -9.70 5.58 15.45
C LEU A 298 -9.16 4.43 16.32
N PRO A 299 -10.02 3.82 17.17
CA PRO A 299 -9.57 2.87 18.20
C PRO A 299 -9.10 1.51 17.64
N GLY A 300 -9.46 1.18 16.41
CA GLY A 300 -9.06 -0.08 15.77
C GLY A 300 -7.58 -0.14 15.39
N GLY A 301 -6.84 0.96 15.52
CA GLY A 301 -5.41 1.05 15.17
C GLY A 301 -5.14 1.00 13.67
N SER A 302 -3.89 0.75 13.28
CA SER A 302 -3.52 0.64 11.87
C SER A 302 -3.81 -0.75 11.29
N LEU A 303 -4.04 -0.81 9.99
CA LEU A 303 -4.17 -2.09 9.28
C LEU A 303 -2.89 -2.93 9.41
N GLU A 304 -1.71 -2.29 9.51
CA GLU A 304 -0.44 -2.98 9.76
C GLU A 304 -0.48 -3.73 11.09
N ASP A 305 -0.84 -3.05 12.18
CA ASP A 305 -0.94 -3.64 13.52
C ASP A 305 -1.98 -4.77 13.57
N ARG A 306 -3.10 -4.61 12.85
CA ARG A 306 -4.17 -5.61 12.79
C ARG A 306 -3.79 -6.85 11.98
N LEU A 307 -3.03 -6.69 10.89
CA LEU A 307 -2.53 -7.82 10.08
C LEU A 307 -1.50 -8.67 10.83
N ILE A 308 -0.70 -8.06 11.71
CA ILE A 308 0.27 -8.78 12.55
C ILE A 308 -0.32 -9.21 13.90
N CYS A 309 -1.61 -8.98 14.13
CA CYS A 309 -2.30 -9.26 15.39
C CYS A 309 -1.55 -8.67 16.62
N LYS A 310 -1.05 -7.45 16.48
CA LYS A 310 -0.34 -6.74 17.55
C LYS A 310 -1.21 -6.70 18.80
N ASP A 311 -0.58 -6.78 19.98
CA ASP A 311 -1.23 -6.76 21.30
C ASP A 311 -2.34 -7.83 21.46
N ASN A 312 -2.21 -8.96 20.78
CA ASN A 312 -3.20 -10.03 20.72
C ASN A 312 -4.57 -9.59 20.16
N ALA A 313 -4.60 -8.57 19.31
CA ALA A 313 -5.81 -8.17 18.63
C ALA A 313 -6.40 -9.34 17.81
N PRO A 314 -7.72 -9.51 17.79
CA PRO A 314 -8.35 -10.59 17.03
C PRO A 314 -8.03 -10.44 15.53
N PRO A 315 -7.73 -11.53 14.83
CA PRO A 315 -7.42 -11.47 13.41
C PRO A 315 -8.61 -10.94 12.60
N LEU A 316 -8.31 -10.28 11.50
CA LEU A 316 -9.32 -9.79 10.57
C LEU A 316 -9.83 -10.92 9.69
N PRO A 317 -11.12 -11.29 9.75
CA PRO A 317 -11.69 -12.29 8.86
C PRO A 317 -11.71 -11.81 7.40
N TRP A 318 -11.69 -12.75 6.45
CA TRP A 318 -11.61 -12.43 5.03
C TRP A 318 -12.71 -11.46 4.53
N GLN A 319 -13.91 -11.53 5.11
CA GLN A 319 -15.01 -10.61 4.79
C GLN A 319 -14.67 -9.16 5.13
N THR A 320 -14.06 -8.96 6.31
CA THR A 320 -13.60 -7.64 6.74
C THR A 320 -12.46 -7.16 5.85
N ARG A 321 -11.54 -8.04 5.44
CA ARG A 321 -10.45 -7.69 4.52
C ARG A 321 -10.95 -7.27 3.15
N ILE A 322 -11.98 -7.94 2.61
CA ILE A 322 -12.66 -7.53 1.36
C ILE A 322 -13.33 -6.17 1.53
N ARG A 323 -13.99 -5.93 2.67
CA ARG A 323 -14.61 -4.65 2.96
C ARG A 323 -13.56 -3.53 2.99
N ILE A 324 -12.46 -3.71 3.73
CA ILE A 324 -11.34 -2.76 3.79
C ILE A 324 -10.78 -2.49 2.38
N ALA A 325 -10.57 -3.54 1.57
CA ALA A 325 -10.11 -3.39 0.20
C ALA A 325 -11.07 -2.52 -0.64
N THR A 326 -12.37 -2.74 -0.50
CA THR A 326 -13.40 -1.98 -1.23
C THR A 326 -13.49 -0.53 -0.76
N GLU A 327 -13.43 -0.30 0.56
CA GLU A 327 -13.45 1.02 1.18
C GLU A 327 -12.22 1.84 0.77
N LEU A 328 -11.03 1.23 0.78
CA LEU A 328 -9.80 1.87 0.32
C LEU A 328 -9.85 2.19 -1.17
N CYS A 329 -10.39 1.28 -2.00
CA CYS A 329 -10.62 1.55 -3.42
C CYS A 329 -11.53 2.77 -3.61
N SER A 330 -12.61 2.88 -2.84
CA SER A 330 -13.52 4.04 -2.86
C SER A 330 -12.80 5.36 -2.54
N ALA A 331 -11.96 5.36 -1.50
CA ALA A 331 -11.16 6.51 -1.13
C ALA A 331 -10.21 6.95 -2.25
N LEU A 332 -9.53 6.00 -2.88
CA LEU A 332 -8.60 6.28 -3.98
C LEU A 332 -9.32 6.78 -5.24
N VAL A 333 -10.47 6.19 -5.59
CA VAL A 333 -11.32 6.69 -6.70
C VAL A 333 -11.74 8.13 -6.44
N PHE A 334 -12.16 8.45 -5.20
CA PHE A 334 -12.50 9.82 -4.81
C PHE A 334 -11.32 10.78 -4.97
N LEU A 335 -10.15 10.45 -4.44
CA LEU A 335 -8.94 11.28 -4.52
C LEU A 335 -8.50 11.53 -5.97
N HIS A 336 -8.46 10.47 -6.78
CA HIS A 336 -8.03 10.56 -8.18
C HIS A 336 -9.05 11.28 -9.08
N SER A 337 -10.33 11.28 -8.70
CA SER A 337 -11.41 11.93 -9.44
C SER A 337 -11.70 13.35 -8.95
N SER A 338 -11.02 13.82 -7.90
CA SER A 338 -11.24 15.14 -7.31
C SER A 338 -11.04 16.27 -8.31
N ARG A 339 -11.88 17.28 -8.24
CA ARG A 339 -11.82 18.48 -9.09
C ARG A 339 -11.68 19.72 -8.21
N PRO A 340 -10.93 20.74 -8.63
CA PRO A 340 -10.25 20.91 -9.93
C PRO A 340 -8.94 20.16 -10.05
N SER A 341 -8.43 19.55 -8.98
CA SER A 341 -7.12 18.90 -8.94
C SER A 341 -7.23 17.43 -8.53
N CYS A 342 -6.57 16.56 -9.28
CA CYS A 342 -6.36 15.18 -8.91
C CYS A 342 -5.38 15.10 -7.73
N ILE A 343 -5.68 14.28 -6.72
CA ILE A 343 -4.83 14.09 -5.55
C ILE A 343 -4.25 12.68 -5.58
N ILE A 344 -2.93 12.60 -5.51
CA ILE A 344 -2.17 11.34 -5.45
C ILE A 344 -1.61 11.21 -4.05
N HIS A 345 -1.89 10.12 -3.36
CA HIS A 345 -1.49 9.94 -1.96
C HIS A 345 0.04 9.79 -1.81
N GLY A 346 0.67 8.95 -2.62
CA GLY A 346 2.13 8.81 -2.71
C GLY A 346 2.81 7.96 -1.62
N ASP A 347 2.17 7.71 -0.45
CA ASP A 347 2.68 6.81 0.60
C ASP A 347 1.59 5.83 1.09
N LEU A 348 0.96 5.16 0.14
CA LEU A 348 -0.08 4.19 0.45
C LEU A 348 0.54 2.91 1.04
N LYS A 349 0.22 2.63 2.31
CA LYS A 349 0.71 1.46 3.05
C LYS A 349 -0.26 1.10 4.18
N PRO A 350 -0.24 -0.13 4.71
CA PRO A 350 -1.13 -0.55 5.80
C PRO A 350 -1.00 0.26 7.08
N ALA A 351 0.17 0.83 7.37
CA ALA A 351 0.37 1.70 8.53
C ALA A 351 -0.42 3.02 8.44
N ASN A 352 -0.70 3.50 7.22
CA ASN A 352 -1.47 4.72 6.95
C ASN A 352 -2.97 4.45 6.73
N ILE A 353 -3.42 3.20 6.90
CA ILE A 353 -4.83 2.81 6.85
C ILE A 353 -5.27 2.54 8.27
N LEU A 354 -6.07 3.42 8.83
CA LEU A 354 -6.56 3.34 10.20
C LEU A 354 -7.96 2.71 10.22
N LEU A 355 -8.29 2.05 11.31
CA LEU A 355 -9.56 1.35 11.48
C LEU A 355 -10.34 1.95 12.66
N ASP A 356 -11.64 2.10 12.49
CA ASP A 356 -12.54 2.42 13.60
C ASP A 356 -12.88 1.17 14.44
N GLU A 357 -13.75 1.31 15.41
CA GLU A 357 -14.24 0.23 16.27
C GLU A 357 -14.96 -0.90 15.50
N ASN A 358 -15.55 -0.58 14.35
CA ASN A 358 -16.25 -1.50 13.45
C ASN A 358 -15.35 -2.03 12.33
N CYS A 359 -14.05 -1.75 12.40
CA CYS A 359 -13.07 -2.04 11.35
C CYS A 359 -13.43 -1.38 10.00
N VAL A 360 -14.11 -0.21 9.99
CA VAL A 360 -14.22 0.64 8.81
C VAL A 360 -12.89 1.33 8.60
N CYS A 361 -12.35 1.28 7.38
CA CYS A 361 -11.04 1.84 7.12
C CYS A 361 -11.10 3.32 6.74
N LYS A 362 -10.09 4.06 7.19
CA LYS A 362 -9.86 5.46 6.83
C LYS A 362 -8.39 5.66 6.47
N LEU A 363 -8.16 6.20 5.28
CA LEU A 363 -6.83 6.54 4.79
C LEU A 363 -6.34 7.82 5.46
N SER A 364 -5.10 7.82 5.94
CA SER A 364 -4.46 8.90 6.70
C SER A 364 -3.08 9.24 6.13
N ASP A 365 -2.46 10.29 6.66
CA ASP A 365 -1.09 10.75 6.37
C ASP A 365 -0.92 11.33 4.96
N PHE A 366 -1.44 12.54 4.76
CA PHE A 366 -1.42 13.28 3.49
C PHE A 366 -0.21 14.23 3.36
N GLY A 367 0.76 14.18 4.26
CA GLY A 367 1.89 15.09 4.30
C GLY A 367 2.77 15.11 3.05
N ILE A 368 2.84 14.01 2.31
CA ILE A 368 3.62 13.91 1.05
C ILE A 368 2.76 13.70 -0.20
N CYS A 369 1.46 13.87 -0.09
CA CYS A 369 0.56 13.74 -1.25
C CYS A 369 0.87 14.81 -2.32
N SER A 370 0.48 14.55 -3.55
CA SER A 370 0.66 15.49 -4.66
C SER A 370 -0.69 15.91 -5.23
N VAL A 371 -0.87 17.22 -5.36
CA VAL A 371 -2.07 17.85 -5.94
C VAL A 371 -1.76 18.28 -7.36
N VAL A 372 -2.36 17.62 -8.34
CA VAL A 372 -2.09 17.86 -9.77
C VAL A 372 -3.29 18.55 -10.40
N SER A 373 -3.12 19.82 -10.76
CA SER A 373 -4.16 20.60 -11.44
C SER A 373 -4.37 20.13 -12.88
N ASN A 374 -5.63 19.86 -13.24
CA ASN A 374 -6.01 19.58 -14.61
C ASN A 374 -5.97 20.92 -15.40
N GLY A 375 -4.86 21.24 -16.04
CA GLY A 375 -4.74 22.45 -16.86
C GLY A 375 -5.76 22.44 -18.00
N GLU A 376 -6.41 23.60 -18.24
CA GLU A 376 -7.48 23.80 -19.25
C GLU A 376 -7.02 23.66 -20.71
N THR A 377 -5.78 23.31 -20.98
CA THR A 377 -5.24 23.28 -22.37
C THR A 377 -4.51 22.00 -22.66
N SER A 378 -5.25 20.94 -23.04
CA SER A 378 -4.79 20.04 -24.12
C SER A 378 -5.81 18.94 -24.42
N THR A 379 -6.24 18.90 -25.66
CA THR A 379 -7.11 17.94 -26.35
C THR A 379 -6.36 16.62 -26.65
N GLU A 380 -5.58 16.10 -25.74
CA GLU A 380 -5.00 14.75 -25.84
C GLU A 380 -4.89 14.16 -24.43
N GLN A 381 -5.02 12.85 -24.30
CA GLN A 381 -4.92 12.07 -23.07
C GLN A 381 -3.54 12.26 -22.40
N THR A 382 -3.29 13.45 -21.85
CA THR A 382 -2.05 13.75 -21.14
C THR A 382 -2.12 13.07 -19.79
N THR A 383 -1.33 12.02 -19.59
CA THR A 383 -1.11 11.40 -18.29
C THR A 383 -0.65 12.48 -17.32
N LEU A 384 -1.39 12.65 -16.21
CA LEU A 384 -1.02 13.59 -15.16
C LEU A 384 0.32 13.13 -14.56
N LEU A 385 1.39 13.85 -14.85
CA LEU A 385 2.75 13.56 -14.43
C LEU A 385 3.22 14.64 -13.46
N PHE A 386 3.71 14.20 -12.32
CA PHE A 386 4.37 15.06 -11.35
C PHE A 386 5.79 14.54 -11.11
N THR A 387 6.80 15.29 -11.55
CA THR A 387 8.21 14.90 -11.35
C THR A 387 8.66 15.36 -9.97
N THR A 388 9.00 14.42 -9.10
CA THR A 388 9.49 14.67 -7.75
C THR A 388 10.54 13.62 -7.36
N GLU A 389 11.34 13.96 -6.37
CA GLU A 389 12.18 12.93 -5.73
C GLU A 389 11.30 11.85 -5.10
N PRO A 390 11.61 10.55 -5.30
CA PRO A 390 10.84 9.47 -4.71
C PRO A 390 10.84 9.53 -3.18
N LYS A 391 9.68 9.78 -2.60
CA LYS A 391 9.41 9.76 -1.15
C LYS A 391 8.37 8.71 -0.86
N GLY A 392 8.40 8.12 0.33
CA GLY A 392 7.45 7.11 0.77
C GLY A 392 8.13 5.81 1.21
N THR A 393 7.33 4.77 1.41
CA THR A 393 7.79 3.48 1.93
C THR A 393 8.18 2.55 0.78
N PHE A 394 9.47 2.28 0.63
CA PHE A 394 10.08 1.56 -0.51
C PHE A 394 9.35 0.27 -0.92
N THR A 395 8.89 -0.55 0.03
CA THR A 395 8.26 -1.84 -0.25
C THR A 395 6.89 -1.74 -0.92
N TYR A 396 6.25 -0.58 -0.87
CA TYR A 396 4.95 -0.29 -1.50
C TYR A 396 5.09 0.65 -2.70
N MET A 397 6.27 1.24 -2.86
CA MET A 397 6.51 2.26 -3.88
C MET A 397 6.51 1.66 -5.28
N ASP A 398 5.89 2.37 -6.21
CA ASP A 398 5.84 2.04 -7.62
C ASP A 398 7.25 1.96 -8.24
N PRO A 399 7.65 0.82 -8.80
CA PRO A 399 8.96 0.68 -9.44
C PRO A 399 9.19 1.66 -10.61
N GLU A 400 8.15 2.02 -11.33
CA GLU A 400 8.25 3.00 -12.42
C GLU A 400 8.46 4.41 -11.87
N PHE A 401 7.79 4.77 -10.76
CA PHE A 401 8.06 6.02 -10.04
C PHE A 401 9.49 6.06 -9.51
N LEU A 402 9.98 4.97 -8.91
CA LEU A 402 11.38 4.87 -8.44
C LEU A 402 12.41 5.10 -9.54
N SER A 403 12.11 4.65 -10.77
CA SER A 403 13.03 4.72 -11.89
C SER A 403 12.96 6.04 -12.65
N THR A 404 11.78 6.64 -12.73
CA THR A 404 11.53 7.84 -13.57
C THR A 404 11.40 9.14 -12.76
N GLY A 405 11.08 9.05 -11.47
CA GLY A 405 10.70 10.20 -10.64
C GLY A 405 9.30 10.74 -10.97
N GLU A 406 8.52 10.04 -11.81
CA GLU A 406 7.19 10.48 -12.24
C GLU A 406 6.09 9.85 -11.38
N LEU A 407 5.53 10.64 -10.47
CA LEU A 407 4.40 10.25 -9.64
C LEU A 407 3.07 10.41 -10.41
N THR A 408 2.24 9.39 -10.38
CA THR A 408 0.95 9.37 -11.10
C THR A 408 -0.14 8.69 -10.26
N PRO A 409 -1.44 8.87 -10.56
CA PRO A 409 -2.49 8.08 -9.92
C PRO A 409 -2.27 6.56 -10.03
N LYS A 410 -1.59 6.10 -11.09
CA LYS A 410 -1.21 4.69 -11.27
C LYS A 410 -0.14 4.22 -10.28
N SER A 411 0.59 5.14 -9.65
CA SER A 411 1.52 4.80 -8.58
C SER A 411 0.78 4.36 -7.31
N ASP A 412 -0.32 5.04 -6.94
CA ASP A 412 -1.20 4.58 -5.85
C ASP A 412 -1.86 3.24 -6.19
N VAL A 413 -2.20 2.99 -7.47
CA VAL A 413 -2.74 1.69 -7.91
C VAL A 413 -1.76 0.56 -7.65
N TYR A 414 -0.46 0.76 -7.89
CA TYR A 414 0.57 -0.23 -7.57
C TYR A 414 0.62 -0.53 -6.07
N SER A 415 0.73 0.51 -5.24
CA SER A 415 0.75 0.38 -3.79
C SER A 415 -0.52 -0.31 -3.26
N PHE A 416 -1.68 0.03 -3.83
CA PHE A 416 -2.95 -0.63 -3.54
C PHE A 416 -2.91 -2.13 -3.89
N GLY A 417 -2.34 -2.49 -5.04
CA GLY A 417 -2.14 -3.89 -5.42
C GLY A 417 -1.33 -4.68 -4.39
N ILE A 418 -0.22 -4.11 -3.90
CA ILE A 418 0.58 -4.73 -2.83
C ILE A 418 -0.24 -4.90 -1.54
N ILE A 419 -1.07 -3.91 -1.19
CA ILE A 419 -1.95 -4.00 -0.02
C ILE A 419 -2.99 -5.11 -0.19
N LEU A 420 -3.59 -5.26 -1.36
CA LEU A 420 -4.51 -6.37 -1.65
C LEU A 420 -3.85 -7.74 -1.46
N LEU A 421 -2.62 -7.90 -1.93
CA LEU A 421 -1.86 -9.14 -1.73
C LEU A 421 -1.56 -9.38 -0.26
N ARG A 422 -1.27 -8.35 0.52
CA ARG A 422 -1.09 -8.45 1.97
C ARG A 422 -2.38 -8.83 2.69
N LEU A 423 -3.51 -8.24 2.31
CA LEU A 423 -4.83 -8.61 2.84
C LEU A 423 -5.17 -10.07 2.56
N LEU A 424 -4.76 -10.58 1.42
CA LEU A 424 -5.00 -11.97 1.02
C LEU A 424 -4.13 -12.96 1.79
N THR A 425 -2.84 -12.66 1.93
CA THR A 425 -1.82 -13.62 2.39
C THR A 425 -1.33 -13.40 3.81
N GLY A 426 -1.53 -12.20 4.39
CA GLY A 426 -0.91 -11.80 5.68
C GLY A 426 0.61 -11.64 5.64
N LYS A 427 1.26 -11.92 4.48
CA LYS A 427 2.71 -11.92 4.35
C LYS A 427 3.30 -10.51 4.22
N SER A 428 4.63 -10.41 4.38
CA SER A 428 5.38 -9.18 4.13
C SER A 428 5.24 -8.72 2.67
N ALA A 429 5.23 -7.39 2.44
CA ALA A 429 5.09 -6.80 1.11
C ALA A 429 6.26 -7.15 0.15
N LEU A 430 7.46 -7.38 0.70
CA LEU A 430 8.64 -7.62 -0.11
C LEU A 430 8.55 -8.94 -0.88
N GLY A 431 8.51 -8.86 -2.22
CA GLY A 431 8.46 -10.03 -3.09
C GLY A 431 7.10 -10.72 -3.21
N ILE A 432 6.07 -10.25 -2.51
CA ILE A 432 4.75 -10.86 -2.41
C ILE A 432 4.08 -11.07 -3.77
N ALA A 433 4.22 -10.13 -4.70
CA ALA A 433 3.63 -10.23 -6.03
C ALA A 433 4.16 -11.44 -6.81
N LYS A 434 5.47 -11.68 -6.76
CA LYS A 434 6.10 -12.84 -7.41
C LYS A 434 5.70 -14.16 -6.76
N GLU A 435 5.56 -14.19 -5.43
CA GLU A 435 5.11 -15.40 -4.72
C GLU A 435 3.68 -15.78 -5.14
N VAL A 436 2.77 -14.79 -5.16
CA VAL A 436 1.37 -15.03 -5.54
C VAL A 436 1.24 -15.37 -7.03
N GLU A 437 1.99 -14.71 -7.90
CA GLU A 437 2.07 -15.04 -9.33
C GLU A 437 2.51 -16.49 -9.55
N TYR A 438 3.57 -16.91 -8.86
CA TYR A 438 4.07 -18.28 -8.92
C TYR A 438 3.03 -19.30 -8.40
N ALA A 439 2.37 -18.99 -7.28
CA ALA A 439 1.35 -19.86 -6.71
C ALA A 439 0.12 -20.01 -7.61
N LEU A 440 -0.32 -18.93 -8.25
CA LEU A 440 -1.40 -19.00 -9.26
C LEU A 440 -1.00 -19.84 -10.47
N ALA A 441 0.24 -19.69 -10.96
CA ALA A 441 0.74 -20.49 -12.08
C ALA A 441 0.84 -21.98 -11.76
N LYS A 442 1.06 -22.34 -10.49
CA LYS A 442 1.17 -23.72 -9.99
C LYS A 442 -0.16 -24.29 -9.50
N GLY A 443 -1.20 -23.47 -9.37
CA GLY A 443 -2.47 -23.89 -8.77
C GLY A 443 -2.37 -24.16 -7.26
N THR A 444 -1.47 -23.48 -6.56
CA THR A 444 -1.19 -23.66 -5.13
C THR A 444 -1.54 -22.41 -4.31
N LEU A 445 -2.44 -21.55 -4.82
CA LEU A 445 -2.81 -20.31 -4.14
C LEU A 445 -3.30 -20.55 -2.70
N ASP A 446 -4.06 -21.64 -2.47
CA ASP A 446 -4.60 -21.98 -1.14
C ASP A 446 -3.51 -22.04 -0.06
N SER A 447 -2.31 -22.51 -0.40
CA SER A 447 -1.20 -22.59 0.54
C SER A 447 -0.60 -21.24 0.93
N LEU A 448 -0.95 -20.17 0.19
CA LEU A 448 -0.49 -18.81 0.47
C LEU A 448 -1.53 -17.96 1.21
N LEU A 449 -2.80 -18.40 1.23
CA LEU A 449 -3.84 -17.66 1.92
C LEU A 449 -3.56 -17.59 3.42
N ASP A 450 -3.85 -16.44 4.02
CA ASP A 450 -3.67 -16.25 5.45
C ASP A 450 -4.69 -17.10 6.23
N PRO A 451 -4.25 -18.13 6.98
CA PRO A 451 -5.16 -18.97 7.74
C PRO A 451 -5.86 -18.22 8.88
N SER A 452 -5.28 -17.11 9.34
CA SER A 452 -5.89 -16.28 10.38
C SER A 452 -7.15 -15.55 9.92
N ALA A 453 -7.30 -15.37 8.60
CA ALA A 453 -8.49 -14.75 8.01
C ALA A 453 -9.71 -15.69 7.92
N GLY A 454 -9.53 -16.97 8.27
CA GLY A 454 -10.53 -18.01 8.11
C GLY A 454 -10.58 -18.57 6.67
N ASP A 455 -11.63 -19.33 6.39
CA ASP A 455 -11.77 -20.04 5.12
C ASP A 455 -12.15 -19.07 3.97
N TRP A 456 -11.18 -18.71 3.16
CA TRP A 456 -11.41 -17.92 1.97
C TRP A 456 -12.20 -18.73 0.92
N PRO A 457 -13.27 -18.20 0.34
CA PRO A 457 -13.85 -18.78 -0.87
C PRO A 457 -12.83 -18.72 -2.00
N PHE A 458 -12.39 -19.87 -2.51
CA PHE A 458 -11.28 -19.97 -3.47
C PHE A 458 -11.45 -19.05 -4.69
N VAL A 459 -12.66 -19.03 -5.26
CA VAL A 459 -12.97 -18.19 -6.43
C VAL A 459 -12.76 -16.71 -6.15
N GLN A 460 -13.17 -16.23 -4.98
CA GLN A 460 -12.97 -14.84 -4.58
C GLN A 460 -11.50 -14.55 -4.29
N ALA A 461 -10.80 -15.46 -3.62
CA ALA A 461 -9.38 -15.34 -3.35
C ALA A 461 -8.56 -15.27 -4.65
N GLU A 462 -8.85 -16.16 -5.62
CA GLU A 462 -8.21 -16.16 -6.92
C GLU A 462 -8.49 -14.87 -7.71
N GLN A 463 -9.74 -14.41 -7.71
CA GLN A 463 -10.14 -13.19 -8.40
C GLN A 463 -9.47 -11.95 -7.79
N LEU A 464 -9.38 -11.89 -6.45
CA LEU A 464 -8.67 -10.84 -5.73
C LEU A 464 -7.17 -10.86 -6.05
N ALA A 465 -6.54 -12.04 -6.04
CA ALA A 465 -5.13 -12.22 -6.36
C ALA A 465 -4.80 -11.75 -7.78
N ARG A 466 -5.62 -12.15 -8.77
CA ARG A 466 -5.45 -11.71 -10.18
C ARG A 466 -5.62 -10.21 -10.33
N THR A 467 -6.60 -9.62 -9.65
CA THR A 467 -6.82 -8.17 -9.65
C THR A 467 -5.65 -7.42 -9.03
N ALA A 468 -5.16 -7.91 -7.90
CA ALA A 468 -4.01 -7.33 -7.21
C ALA A 468 -2.73 -7.39 -8.08
N LEU A 469 -2.46 -8.52 -8.73
CA LEU A 469 -1.31 -8.65 -9.63
C LEU A 469 -1.40 -7.72 -10.85
N ARG A 470 -2.59 -7.50 -11.41
CA ARG A 470 -2.78 -6.48 -12.46
C ARG A 470 -2.48 -5.07 -11.96
N CYS A 471 -2.85 -4.76 -10.70
CA CYS A 471 -2.47 -3.48 -10.09
C CYS A 471 -0.96 -3.36 -9.91
N CYS A 472 -0.26 -4.47 -9.64
CA CYS A 472 1.20 -4.53 -9.45
C CYS A 472 1.99 -4.66 -10.77
N ASP A 473 1.37 -4.49 -11.95
CA ASP A 473 2.11 -4.53 -13.22
C ASP A 473 3.26 -3.52 -13.21
N MET A 474 4.42 -3.94 -13.71
CA MET A 474 5.62 -3.11 -13.75
C MET A 474 5.43 -1.85 -14.59
N SER A 475 4.62 -1.94 -15.65
CA SER A 475 4.26 -0.79 -16.47
C SER A 475 2.94 -0.19 -16.03
N ARG A 476 2.95 1.08 -15.63
CA ARG A 476 1.76 1.83 -15.20
C ARG A 476 0.62 1.83 -16.24
N LYS A 477 0.95 1.72 -17.54
CA LYS A 477 -0.03 1.69 -18.62
C LYS A 477 -0.92 0.45 -18.59
N ASN A 478 -0.40 -0.67 -18.07
CA ASN A 478 -1.12 -1.94 -17.99
C ASN A 478 -1.98 -2.05 -16.73
N ARG A 479 -1.73 -1.19 -15.73
CA ARG A 479 -2.48 -1.22 -14.47
C ARG A 479 -3.93 -0.83 -14.71
N PRO A 480 -4.89 -1.53 -14.09
CA PRO A 480 -6.31 -1.29 -14.27
C PRO A 480 -6.72 0.12 -13.78
N ASP A 481 -7.88 0.55 -14.21
CA ASP A 481 -8.56 1.69 -13.62
C ASP A 481 -9.31 1.25 -12.36
N LEU A 482 -9.23 2.06 -11.28
CA LEU A 482 -9.85 1.70 -10.00
C LEU A 482 -11.37 1.70 -10.08
N GLY A 483 -11.96 2.70 -10.74
CA GLY A 483 -13.41 2.87 -10.80
C GLY A 483 -14.10 1.91 -11.77
N SER A 484 -13.52 1.73 -12.96
CA SER A 484 -14.15 0.90 -14.01
C SER A 484 -13.79 -0.59 -13.93
N ASP A 485 -12.58 -0.94 -13.49
CA ASP A 485 -12.10 -2.32 -13.51
C ASP A 485 -12.07 -2.95 -12.12
N VAL A 486 -11.38 -2.30 -11.17
CA VAL A 486 -11.14 -2.87 -9.83
C VAL A 486 -12.43 -2.85 -9.00
N TRP A 487 -13.15 -1.75 -9.02
CA TRP A 487 -14.42 -1.60 -8.30
C TRP A 487 -15.44 -2.68 -8.68
N ARG A 488 -15.56 -2.99 -9.97
CA ARG A 488 -16.46 -4.04 -10.48
C ARG A 488 -16.16 -5.44 -9.94
N VAL A 489 -14.94 -5.65 -9.48
CA VAL A 489 -14.54 -6.92 -8.84
C VAL A 489 -14.82 -6.88 -7.34
N LEU A 490 -14.45 -5.78 -6.66
CA LEU A 490 -14.53 -5.68 -5.20
C LEU A 490 -15.96 -5.48 -4.68
N GLU A 491 -16.79 -4.68 -5.36
CA GLU A 491 -18.15 -4.38 -4.91
C GLU A 491 -19.05 -5.63 -4.82
N PRO A 492 -19.11 -6.52 -5.81
CA PRO A 492 -19.86 -7.78 -5.69
C PRO A 492 -19.31 -8.71 -4.59
N MET A 493 -17.98 -8.73 -4.39
CA MET A 493 -17.37 -9.49 -3.30
C MET A 493 -17.84 -8.97 -1.94
N LYS A 494 -17.83 -7.64 -1.73
CA LYS A 494 -18.33 -6.99 -0.51
C LYS A 494 -19.82 -7.28 -0.31
N ALA A 495 -20.62 -7.20 -1.35
CA ALA A 495 -22.06 -7.46 -1.28
C ALA A 495 -22.40 -8.91 -0.89
N SER A 496 -21.54 -9.87 -1.22
CA SER A 496 -21.69 -11.27 -0.84
C SER A 496 -21.26 -11.57 0.61
N CYS A 497 -20.66 -10.60 1.31
CA CYS A 497 -20.27 -10.76 2.70
C CYS A 497 -21.45 -10.46 3.63
N PRO A 498 -21.84 -11.37 4.55
CA PRO A 498 -22.91 -11.09 5.51
C PRO A 498 -22.52 -9.92 6.39
N SER A 499 -23.36 -8.90 6.44
CA SER A 499 -23.17 -7.73 7.33
C SER A 499 -23.36 -8.18 8.77
N SER A 500 -22.25 -8.38 9.49
CA SER A 500 -22.29 -8.62 10.94
C SER A 500 -22.54 -7.28 11.65
N SER A 501 -23.77 -6.81 11.65
CA SER A 501 -24.21 -5.76 12.56
C SER A 501 -24.46 -6.35 13.94
N VAL A 502 -23.42 -6.56 14.72
CA VAL A 502 -23.54 -6.79 16.15
C VAL A 502 -23.31 -5.43 16.82
N LEU A 503 -24.41 -4.78 17.17
CA LEU A 503 -24.44 -3.68 18.13
C LEU A 503 -23.88 -4.18 19.47
N ARG A 504 -22.61 -3.89 19.73
CA ARG A 504 -22.07 -3.97 21.10
C ARG A 504 -22.35 -2.63 21.77
N LEU A 505 -23.33 -2.64 22.65
CA LEU A 505 -23.51 -1.63 23.68
C LEU A 505 -22.35 -1.77 24.66
N THR A 506 -21.32 -0.93 24.52
CA THR A 506 -20.31 -0.75 25.56
C THR A 506 -20.65 0.53 26.32
N SER A 507 -20.83 0.34 27.61
CA SER A 507 -21.02 1.40 28.60
C SER A 507 -19.68 2.08 28.88
N ASP A 508 -19.40 3.15 28.14
CA ASP A 508 -18.37 4.12 28.48
C ASP A 508 -18.95 5.54 28.31
N ASN A 509 -18.57 6.46 29.19
CA ASN A 509 -19.04 7.84 29.30
C ASN A 509 -18.72 8.73 28.07
N HIS A 510 -18.61 8.14 26.88
CA HIS A 510 -18.37 8.88 25.63
C HIS A 510 -19.69 9.23 24.95
N ALA A 511 -19.71 10.40 24.33
CA ALA A 511 -20.87 10.82 23.54
C ALA A 511 -21.15 9.77 22.44
N PRO A 512 -22.39 9.32 22.26
CA PRO A 512 -22.75 8.44 21.16
C PRO A 512 -22.33 9.02 19.81
N ASN A 513 -21.81 8.18 18.91
CA ASN A 513 -21.30 8.64 17.60
C ASN A 513 -22.32 9.42 16.78
N TYR A 514 -23.63 9.11 16.95
CA TYR A 514 -24.70 9.85 16.27
C TYR A 514 -24.98 11.24 16.86
N PHE A 515 -24.35 11.63 17.98
CA PHE A 515 -24.35 12.98 18.52
C PHE A 515 -23.21 13.83 17.94
N ILE A 516 -22.23 13.19 17.30
CA ILE A 516 -21.04 13.84 16.74
C ILE A 516 -21.32 14.26 15.29
N CYS A 517 -21.02 15.51 14.97
CA CYS A 517 -21.14 16.01 13.60
C CYS A 517 -20.13 15.31 12.67
N PRO A 518 -20.55 14.70 11.56
CA PRO A 518 -19.62 14.05 10.63
C PRO A 518 -18.60 14.99 9.99
N ILE A 519 -18.90 16.28 9.91
CA ILE A 519 -18.01 17.29 9.31
C ILE A 519 -17.04 17.84 10.35
N PHE A 520 -17.55 18.35 11.48
CA PHE A 520 -16.72 18.98 12.51
C PHE A 520 -16.09 17.96 13.49
N GLN A 521 -16.61 16.73 13.51
CA GLN A 521 -16.23 15.71 14.50
C GLN A 521 -16.34 16.18 15.96
N GLU A 522 -17.31 17.06 16.21
CA GLU A 522 -17.63 17.62 17.52
C GLU A 522 -19.08 17.33 17.86
N LEU A 523 -19.42 17.37 19.15
CA LEU A 523 -20.78 17.22 19.63
C LEU A 523 -21.68 18.31 19.02
N MET A 524 -22.74 17.91 18.34
CA MET A 524 -23.63 18.85 17.67
C MET A 524 -24.42 19.72 18.67
N GLN A 525 -24.48 21.02 18.40
CA GLN A 525 -25.26 21.98 19.15
C GLN A 525 -26.59 22.32 18.46
N ASP A 526 -26.54 22.40 17.14
CA ASP A 526 -27.70 22.69 16.29
C ASP A 526 -27.79 21.65 15.14
N PRO A 527 -28.13 20.38 15.44
CA PRO A 527 -28.19 19.31 14.46
C PRO A 527 -29.27 19.53 13.41
N HIS A 528 -28.90 19.41 12.12
CA HIS A 528 -29.80 19.55 10.96
C HIS A 528 -29.64 18.33 10.04
N ILE A 529 -30.76 17.86 9.48
CA ILE A 529 -30.81 16.79 8.49
C ILE A 529 -30.69 17.42 7.10
N ALA A 530 -29.76 16.93 6.29
CA ALA A 530 -29.64 17.26 4.88
C ALA A 530 -30.45 16.28 3.99
N SER A 531 -30.51 16.57 2.69
CA SER A 531 -31.30 15.77 1.74
C SER A 531 -30.79 14.35 1.51
N ASP A 532 -29.58 14.04 1.99
CA ASP A 532 -29.00 12.68 2.03
C ASP A 532 -29.48 11.84 3.22
N GLY A 533 -30.28 12.44 4.14
CA GLY A 533 -30.80 11.78 5.34
C GLY A 533 -29.84 11.78 6.53
N PHE A 534 -28.62 12.27 6.38
CA PHE A 534 -27.66 12.39 7.49
C PHE A 534 -27.87 13.70 8.26
N THR A 535 -27.47 13.67 9.54
CA THR A 535 -27.53 14.83 10.41
C THR A 535 -26.15 15.44 10.61
N TYR A 536 -26.06 16.74 10.49
CA TYR A 536 -24.83 17.53 10.61
C TYR A 536 -25.07 18.72 11.53
N GLU A 537 -24.02 19.32 12.05
CA GLU A 537 -24.10 20.67 12.62
C GLU A 537 -24.57 21.69 11.57
N ALA A 538 -25.48 22.55 11.90
CA ALA A 538 -26.07 23.49 10.95
C ALA A 538 -25.04 24.35 10.21
N GLU A 539 -24.09 24.89 10.95
CA GLU A 539 -23.00 25.70 10.40
C GLU A 539 -22.11 24.91 9.45
N ALA A 540 -21.81 23.66 9.83
CA ALA A 540 -20.95 22.76 9.05
C ALA A 540 -21.55 22.43 7.68
N ILE A 541 -22.81 22.00 7.63
CA ILE A 541 -23.46 21.62 6.37
C ILE A 541 -23.78 22.83 5.50
N ARG A 542 -24.14 23.99 6.10
CA ARG A 542 -24.28 25.23 5.31
C ARG A 542 -22.96 25.63 4.67
N GLY A 543 -21.90 25.68 5.47
CA GLY A 543 -20.57 25.99 4.96
C GLY A 543 -20.10 25.02 3.86
N TRP A 544 -20.41 23.73 3.95
CA TRP A 544 -20.15 22.75 2.90
C TRP A 544 -20.86 23.12 1.60
N ILE A 545 -22.16 23.42 1.67
CA ILE A 545 -22.97 23.80 0.52
C ILE A 545 -22.53 25.17 -0.04
N ASP A 546 -22.29 26.17 0.82
CA ASP A 546 -21.92 27.54 0.44
C ASP A 546 -20.54 27.61 -0.21
N SER A 547 -19.64 26.64 0.07
CA SER A 547 -18.35 26.51 -0.61
C SER A 547 -18.45 25.85 -1.99
N GLY A 548 -19.67 25.59 -2.49
CA GLY A 548 -19.92 25.08 -3.85
C GLY A 548 -19.95 23.56 -3.97
N HIS A 549 -20.07 22.83 -2.85
CA HIS A 549 -20.22 21.38 -2.88
C HIS A 549 -21.71 21.01 -2.99
N ASP A 550 -22.07 20.30 -4.04
CA ASP A 550 -23.44 19.77 -4.29
C ASP A 550 -23.57 18.31 -3.87
N THR A 551 -22.56 17.73 -3.22
CA THR A 551 -22.53 16.32 -2.81
C THR A 551 -22.64 16.17 -1.29
N SER A 552 -23.17 15.02 -0.86
CA SER A 552 -23.21 14.63 0.55
C SER A 552 -21.79 14.49 1.13
N PRO A 553 -21.49 15.10 2.27
CA PRO A 553 -20.23 14.90 2.97
C PRO A 553 -19.98 13.44 3.38
N MET A 554 -21.05 12.64 3.53
CA MET A 554 -20.97 11.25 3.99
C MET A 554 -20.91 10.23 2.86
N THR A 555 -21.67 10.47 1.78
CA THR A 555 -21.84 9.47 0.71
C THR A 555 -21.20 9.89 -0.60
N ASN A 556 -20.77 11.15 -0.71
CA ASN A 556 -20.26 11.78 -1.93
C ASN A 556 -21.24 11.72 -3.14
N VAL A 557 -22.50 11.38 -2.88
CA VAL A 557 -23.58 11.40 -3.88
C VAL A 557 -24.18 12.80 -3.94
N ALA A 558 -24.58 13.25 -5.13
CA ALA A 558 -25.21 14.55 -5.30
C ALA A 558 -26.42 14.71 -4.37
N LEU A 559 -26.48 15.83 -3.64
CA LEU A 559 -27.62 16.18 -2.79
C LEU A 559 -28.84 16.49 -3.65
N ALA A 560 -29.97 15.91 -3.31
CA ALA A 560 -31.21 16.11 -4.06
C ALA A 560 -31.68 17.61 -4.01
N ASN A 561 -31.37 18.29 -2.93
CA ASN A 561 -31.56 19.74 -2.75
C ASN A 561 -30.67 20.24 -1.59
N HIS A 562 -30.51 21.54 -1.46
CA HIS A 562 -29.70 22.19 -0.42
C HIS A 562 -30.49 22.55 0.84
N ASN A 563 -31.73 22.07 0.98
CA ASN A 563 -32.54 22.37 2.15
C ASN A 563 -32.07 21.54 3.33
N ILE A 564 -31.85 22.17 4.46
CA ILE A 564 -31.53 21.52 5.73
C ILE A 564 -32.68 21.69 6.71
N ILE A 565 -33.01 20.65 7.45
CA ILE A 565 -34.15 20.60 8.37
C ILE A 565 -33.67 20.41 9.79
N PRO A 566 -34.03 21.26 10.78
CA PRO A 566 -33.60 21.08 12.16
C PRO A 566 -34.00 19.71 12.73
N ASN A 567 -33.02 18.96 13.24
CA ASN A 567 -33.26 17.70 13.94
C ASN A 567 -33.50 17.94 15.42
N ARG A 568 -34.72 18.38 15.75
CA ARG A 568 -35.12 18.74 17.12
C ARG A 568 -35.05 17.55 18.08
N ALA A 569 -35.33 16.33 17.60
CA ALA A 569 -35.29 15.14 18.41
C ALA A 569 -33.85 14.82 18.87
N LEU A 570 -32.90 14.90 17.93
CA LEU A 570 -31.48 14.69 18.23
C LEU A 570 -30.94 15.80 19.14
N ARG A 571 -31.31 17.04 18.91
CA ARG A 571 -30.93 18.18 19.78
C ARG A 571 -31.38 17.96 21.22
N SER A 572 -32.62 17.51 21.43
CA SER A 572 -33.14 17.20 22.78
C SER A 572 -32.37 16.04 23.42
N ALA A 573 -32.09 14.98 22.66
CA ALA A 573 -31.31 13.84 23.13
C ALA A 573 -29.88 14.21 23.55
N ILE A 574 -29.21 15.09 22.76
CA ILE A 574 -27.87 15.61 23.09
C ILE A 574 -27.94 16.46 24.37
N GLN A 575 -28.93 17.32 24.52
CA GLN A 575 -29.10 18.14 25.72
C GLN A 575 -29.37 17.28 26.97
N GLU A 576 -30.19 16.24 26.83
CA GLU A 576 -30.45 15.29 27.93
C GLU A 576 -29.18 14.53 28.32
N TRP A 577 -28.41 14.07 27.34
CA TRP A 577 -27.12 13.40 27.57
C TRP A 577 -26.11 14.32 28.28
N LEU A 578 -26.01 15.60 27.88
CA LEU A 578 -25.13 16.59 28.51
C LEU A 578 -25.55 16.92 29.95
N GLN A 579 -26.82 16.74 30.32
CA GLN A 579 -27.29 16.94 31.68
C GLN A 579 -27.03 15.74 32.60
N GLN A 580 -26.84 14.55 32.00
CA GLN A 580 -26.62 13.29 32.74
C GLN A 580 -25.13 12.98 32.94
N ASN A 581 -24.24 13.61 32.20
CA ASN A 581 -22.79 13.48 32.23
C ASN A 581 -22.10 14.81 32.54
#